data_733691de1bc12818513ee2ec6f155f77
#
_entry.id   733691de1bc12818513ee2ec6f155f77
#
_cell.length_a   1.000
_cell.length_b   1.000
_cell.length_c   1.000
_cell.angle_alpha   90.00
_cell.angle_beta   90.00
_cell.angle_gamma   90.00
#
_symmetry.space_group_name_H-M   'P 1'
#
loop_
_entity.id
_entity.type
_entity.pdbx_description
1 polymer ?
#
loop_
_entity_poly.entity_id
_entity_poly.type
_entity_poly.pdbx_seq_one_letter_code
_entity_poly.pdbx_strand_id
1 'polypeptide(L)'
;MRWLARFGPVLLALTISAPGPVAAASEAIDGISFAGDPHMLFVPVEEIASALGWEMQLDQESGQISLNGHPLDTAQLGKLTNGSSLVPLDELQHPGATITWSDDGMQALVARDHKKVAVQFANKHVEVDLANQRLRAYQGARLVLDSHISSGREGKKTPSGEFKAGPVKSPMHRSRLYHNAPMPWSVQVHENVFIHGFQKVPRHPASHGCIRLPLAGANPAKWFYDWIDVGTPVSIRGHWPAPTPRVEKPALAGSFIQKIIIPIATTIACVMIILLVWRRRGKV
;
A
#
# COMPACT_ATOMS: atom_id res chain seq x y z
N MET A 1 -41.30 87.29 12.39
CA MET A 1 -41.79 85.93 11.99
C MET A 1 -40.60 85.03 11.65
N ARG A 2 -40.30 84.09 12.54
CA ARG A 2 -39.10 83.14 12.39
C ARG A 2 -39.62 81.79 11.96
N TRP A 3 -39.22 81.36 10.78
CA TRP A 3 -39.42 79.97 10.30
C TRP A 3 -38.28 79.12 10.72
N LEU A 4 -38.54 78.14 11.58
CA LEU A 4 -37.58 77.07 11.97
C LEU A 4 -37.83 75.83 11.07
N ALA A 5 -36.90 75.59 10.17
CA ALA A 5 -36.89 74.37 9.40
C ALA A 5 -36.29 73.22 10.26
N ARG A 6 -37.06 72.15 10.51
CA ARG A 6 -36.63 70.97 11.19
C ARG A 6 -36.05 70.02 10.14
N PHE A 7 -34.73 69.78 10.22
CA PHE A 7 -34.05 68.66 9.49
C PHE A 7 -34.08 67.42 10.39
N GLY A 8 -34.81 66.40 9.96
CA GLY A 8 -34.74 65.06 10.58
C GLY A 8 -33.54 64.28 10.06
N PRO A 9 -32.90 63.45 10.88
CA PRO A 9 -31.78 62.61 10.41
C PRO A 9 -32.27 61.47 9.50
N VAL A 10 -31.77 61.45 8.29
CA VAL A 10 -31.93 60.33 7.38
C VAL A 10 -30.93 59.20 7.81
N LEU A 11 -31.44 58.16 8.44
CA LEU A 11 -30.67 56.97 8.71
C LEU A 11 -30.47 56.19 7.41
N LEU A 12 -29.25 56.20 6.86
CA LEU A 12 -28.84 55.36 5.75
C LEU A 12 -28.54 53.98 6.32
N ALA A 13 -29.43 52.98 6.15
CA ALA A 13 -29.20 51.61 6.52
C ALA A 13 -28.25 50.98 5.51
N LEU A 14 -26.99 50.77 5.90
CA LEU A 14 -26.03 49.97 5.14
C LEU A 14 -26.40 48.50 5.32
N THR A 15 -27.00 47.87 4.32
CA THR A 15 -27.18 46.41 4.27
C THR A 15 -25.85 45.75 3.89
N ILE A 16 -25.14 45.23 4.89
CA ILE A 16 -23.98 44.35 4.65
C ILE A 16 -24.52 43.01 4.17
N SER A 17 -24.43 42.78 2.87
CA SER A 17 -24.73 41.47 2.30
C SER A 17 -23.63 40.49 2.76
N ALA A 18 -23.99 39.50 3.57
CA ALA A 18 -23.08 38.43 3.93
C ALA A 18 -22.66 37.67 2.65
N PRO A 19 -21.38 37.38 2.48
CA PRO A 19 -20.98 36.53 1.36
C PRO A 19 -21.68 35.17 1.50
N GLY A 20 -22.40 34.77 0.45
CA GLY A 20 -23.00 33.44 0.38
C GLY A 20 -21.94 32.36 0.57
N PRO A 21 -22.32 31.12 0.96
CA PRO A 21 -21.38 30.04 1.11
C PRO A 21 -20.63 29.85 -0.21
N VAL A 22 -19.30 30.05 -0.17
CA VAL A 22 -18.42 29.68 -1.25
C VAL A 22 -18.62 28.16 -1.38
N ALA A 23 -19.19 27.72 -2.50
CA ALA A 23 -19.25 26.30 -2.81
C ALA A 23 -17.83 25.77 -2.70
N ALA A 24 -17.60 24.80 -1.79
CA ALA A 24 -16.31 24.15 -1.66
C ALA A 24 -15.94 23.65 -3.06
N ALA A 25 -14.85 24.18 -3.62
CA ALA A 25 -14.31 23.65 -4.84
C ALA A 25 -14.08 22.14 -4.59
N SER A 26 -14.65 21.27 -5.43
CA SER A 26 -14.40 19.84 -5.30
C SER A 26 -12.89 19.66 -5.39
N GLU A 27 -12.32 19.00 -4.36
CA GLU A 27 -10.89 18.73 -4.32
C GLU A 27 -10.49 18.01 -5.62
N ALA A 28 -9.39 18.46 -6.24
CA ALA A 28 -8.95 17.88 -7.49
C ALA A 28 -8.57 16.40 -7.26
N ILE A 29 -8.90 15.53 -8.18
CA ILE A 29 -8.51 14.12 -8.15
C ILE A 29 -7.02 14.02 -8.50
N ASP A 30 -6.23 13.42 -7.61
CA ASP A 30 -4.85 13.04 -7.94
C ASP A 30 -4.88 11.87 -8.93
N GLY A 31 -4.52 12.15 -10.17
CA GLY A 31 -4.43 11.17 -11.23
C GLY A 31 -3.17 10.31 -11.07
N ILE A 32 -3.16 9.17 -11.73
CA ILE A 32 -2.09 8.18 -11.70
C ILE A 32 -1.43 8.14 -13.06
N SER A 33 -0.09 8.27 -13.10
CA SER A 33 0.71 8.13 -14.32
C SER A 33 1.73 7.00 -14.18
N PHE A 34 2.08 6.38 -15.29
CA PHE A 34 3.08 5.32 -15.34
C PHE A 34 4.32 5.79 -16.08
N ALA A 35 5.50 5.31 -15.67
CA ALA A 35 6.77 5.75 -16.23
C ALA A 35 6.95 5.40 -17.73
N GLY A 36 6.22 4.39 -18.22
CA GLY A 36 6.23 4.01 -19.65
C GLY A 36 5.44 4.98 -20.53
N ASP A 37 4.47 5.67 -19.96
CA ASP A 37 3.69 6.71 -20.62
C ASP A 37 3.38 7.84 -19.63
N PRO A 38 4.35 8.73 -19.38
CA PRO A 38 4.24 9.76 -18.34
C PRO A 38 3.21 10.85 -18.66
N HIS A 39 2.74 10.94 -19.91
CA HIS A 39 1.73 11.93 -20.34
C HIS A 39 0.30 11.38 -20.23
N MET A 40 0.13 10.08 -20.08
CA MET A 40 -1.19 9.47 -19.89
C MET A 40 -1.57 9.49 -18.40
N LEU A 41 -2.72 10.06 -18.12
CA LEU A 41 -3.26 10.19 -16.78
C LEU A 41 -4.44 9.26 -16.60
N PHE A 42 -4.38 8.43 -15.57
CA PHE A 42 -5.42 7.48 -15.19
C PHE A 42 -6.14 7.94 -13.92
N VAL A 43 -7.40 7.55 -13.78
CA VAL A 43 -8.18 7.75 -12.56
C VAL A 43 -8.90 6.45 -12.18
N PRO A 44 -9.17 6.19 -10.89
CA PRO A 44 -10.05 5.09 -10.51
C PRO A 44 -11.43 5.27 -11.10
N VAL A 45 -11.95 4.20 -11.73
CA VAL A 45 -13.24 4.25 -12.45
C VAL A 45 -14.37 4.65 -11.50
N GLU A 46 -14.41 4.06 -10.29
CA GLU A 46 -15.45 4.34 -9.30
C GLU A 46 -15.43 5.81 -8.84
N GLU A 47 -14.23 6.38 -8.70
CA GLU A 47 -14.06 7.75 -8.22
C GLU A 47 -14.53 8.77 -9.26
N ILE A 48 -14.11 8.61 -10.52
CA ILE A 48 -14.52 9.52 -11.58
C ILE A 48 -16.01 9.37 -11.91
N ALA A 49 -16.54 8.14 -11.88
CA ALA A 49 -17.97 7.90 -12.05
C ALA A 49 -18.80 8.59 -10.96
N SER A 50 -18.38 8.48 -9.70
CA SER A 50 -19.02 9.14 -8.56
C SER A 50 -18.97 10.67 -8.71
N ALA A 51 -17.81 11.24 -9.05
CA ALA A 51 -17.61 12.67 -9.20
C ALA A 51 -18.47 13.27 -10.31
N LEU A 52 -18.62 12.56 -11.42
CA LEU A 52 -19.47 12.98 -12.56
C LEU A 52 -20.94 12.55 -12.42
N GLY A 53 -21.26 11.73 -11.40
CA GLY A 53 -22.61 11.16 -11.19
C GLY A 53 -22.99 10.20 -12.30
N TRP A 54 -22.02 9.45 -12.79
CA TRP A 54 -22.23 8.42 -13.79
C TRP A 54 -22.66 7.11 -13.17
N GLU A 55 -23.52 6.38 -13.87
CA GLU A 55 -23.84 5.01 -13.54
C GLU A 55 -22.68 4.11 -13.98
N MET A 56 -22.14 3.32 -13.05
CA MET A 56 -21.13 2.32 -13.32
C MET A 56 -21.76 0.93 -13.20
N GLN A 57 -21.55 0.09 -14.21
CA GLN A 57 -21.98 -1.29 -14.24
C GLN A 57 -20.76 -2.20 -14.42
N LEU A 58 -20.70 -3.28 -13.65
CA LEU A 58 -19.69 -4.33 -13.76
C LEU A 58 -20.39 -5.65 -14.07
N ASP A 59 -20.12 -6.18 -15.24
CA ASP A 59 -20.51 -7.53 -15.59
C ASP A 59 -19.57 -8.51 -14.88
N GLN A 60 -20.12 -9.32 -13.99
CA GLN A 60 -19.36 -10.23 -13.14
C GLN A 60 -18.80 -11.44 -13.91
N GLU A 61 -19.38 -11.80 -15.05
CA GLU A 61 -18.95 -12.96 -15.84
C GLU A 61 -17.79 -12.56 -16.78
N SER A 62 -17.93 -11.46 -17.50
CA SER A 62 -16.92 -10.97 -18.45
C SER A 62 -15.88 -10.05 -17.82
N GLY A 63 -16.17 -9.45 -16.66
CA GLY A 63 -15.36 -8.39 -16.07
C GLY A 63 -15.45 -7.06 -16.80
N GLN A 64 -16.40 -6.91 -17.73
CA GLN A 64 -16.62 -5.69 -18.50
C GLN A 64 -17.17 -4.57 -17.60
N ILE A 65 -16.51 -3.42 -17.65
CA ILE A 65 -16.97 -2.19 -16.99
C ILE A 65 -17.65 -1.31 -18.02
N SER A 66 -18.82 -0.78 -17.68
CA SER A 66 -19.54 0.22 -18.47
C SER A 66 -19.80 1.47 -17.65
N LEU A 67 -19.68 2.64 -18.28
CA LEU A 67 -20.05 3.94 -17.72
C LEU A 67 -21.21 4.51 -18.54
N ASN A 68 -22.34 4.80 -17.90
CA ASN A 68 -23.59 5.26 -18.56
C ASN A 68 -24.02 4.38 -19.74
N GLY A 69 -23.89 3.07 -19.60
CA GLY A 69 -24.20 2.11 -20.66
C GLY A 69 -23.16 2.00 -21.78
N HIS A 70 -22.07 2.76 -21.73
CA HIS A 70 -20.96 2.65 -22.68
C HIS A 70 -19.87 1.73 -22.11
N PRO A 71 -19.57 0.60 -22.75
CA PRO A 71 -18.51 -0.29 -22.31
C PRO A 71 -17.14 0.39 -22.51
N LEU A 72 -16.28 0.31 -21.48
CA LEU A 72 -14.90 0.77 -21.57
C LEU A 72 -14.05 -0.30 -22.27
N ASP A 73 -13.03 0.14 -23.04
CA ASP A 73 -12.08 -0.79 -23.63
C ASP A 73 -11.21 -1.43 -22.53
N THR A 74 -11.44 -2.72 -22.25
CA THR A 74 -10.70 -3.45 -21.21
C THR A 74 -9.19 -3.52 -21.47
N ALA A 75 -8.75 -3.38 -22.72
CA ALA A 75 -7.33 -3.36 -23.08
C ALA A 75 -6.63 -2.05 -22.66
N GLN A 76 -7.39 -0.97 -22.49
CA GLN A 76 -6.89 0.32 -22.05
C GLN A 76 -6.93 0.49 -20.53
N LEU A 77 -7.68 -0.38 -19.82
CA LEU A 77 -7.81 -0.27 -18.37
C LEU A 77 -6.54 -0.70 -17.63
N GLY A 78 -6.08 0.14 -16.71
CA GLY A 78 -5.09 -0.24 -15.72
C GLY A 78 -5.73 -0.86 -14.47
N LYS A 79 -4.90 -1.37 -13.55
CA LYS A 79 -5.34 -1.83 -12.23
C LYS A 79 -4.36 -1.41 -11.15
N LEU A 80 -4.88 -0.99 -10.01
CA LEU A 80 -4.10 -0.91 -8.78
C LEU A 80 -3.89 -2.31 -8.20
N THR A 81 -2.89 -2.46 -7.34
CA THR A 81 -2.61 -3.76 -6.69
C THR A 81 -3.68 -4.21 -5.71
N ASN A 82 -4.58 -3.31 -5.29
CA ASN A 82 -5.77 -3.61 -4.49
C ASN A 82 -6.96 -4.10 -5.33
N GLY A 83 -6.82 -4.11 -6.66
CA GLY A 83 -7.86 -4.56 -7.60
C GLY A 83 -8.70 -3.45 -8.23
N SER A 84 -8.63 -2.19 -7.76
CA SER A 84 -9.37 -1.07 -8.34
C SER A 84 -8.96 -0.86 -9.80
N SER A 85 -9.95 -0.72 -10.67
CA SER A 85 -9.75 -0.47 -12.10
C SER A 85 -9.44 1.00 -12.34
N LEU A 86 -8.49 1.24 -13.25
CA LEU A 86 -8.06 2.56 -13.68
C LEU A 86 -8.48 2.79 -15.12
N VAL A 87 -9.04 3.96 -15.40
CA VAL A 87 -9.40 4.36 -16.76
C VAL A 87 -8.51 5.54 -17.18
N PRO A 88 -7.90 5.51 -18.38
CA PRO A 88 -7.23 6.69 -18.92
C PRO A 88 -8.25 7.79 -19.19
N LEU A 89 -7.85 9.04 -18.98
CA LEU A 89 -8.80 10.16 -19.12
C LEU A 89 -9.45 10.20 -20.51
N ASP A 90 -8.69 9.91 -21.56
CA ASP A 90 -9.19 9.99 -22.96
C ASP A 90 -10.35 9.01 -23.22
N GLU A 91 -10.37 7.86 -22.53
CA GLU A 91 -11.47 6.90 -22.62
C GLU A 91 -12.81 7.44 -22.07
N LEU A 92 -12.76 8.47 -21.22
CA LEU A 92 -13.97 9.11 -20.66
C LEU A 92 -14.75 9.93 -21.71
N GLN A 93 -14.17 10.19 -22.88
CA GLN A 93 -14.86 10.87 -23.97
C GLN A 93 -15.96 10.00 -24.58
N HIS A 94 -15.75 8.68 -24.64
CA HIS A 94 -16.74 7.74 -25.17
C HIS A 94 -18.08 7.76 -24.41
N PRO A 95 -18.11 7.71 -23.07
CA PRO A 95 -19.33 7.89 -22.29
C PRO A 95 -19.83 9.34 -22.20
N GLY A 96 -19.19 10.29 -22.92
CA GLY A 96 -19.68 11.64 -23.12
C GLY A 96 -19.05 12.74 -22.27
N ALA A 97 -17.84 12.54 -21.71
CA ALA A 97 -17.10 13.63 -21.07
C ALA A 97 -16.42 14.53 -22.11
N THR A 98 -16.29 15.80 -21.75
CA THR A 98 -15.36 16.73 -22.42
C THR A 98 -14.12 16.87 -21.53
N ILE A 99 -12.93 16.77 -22.12
CA ILE A 99 -11.65 16.91 -21.43
C ILE A 99 -10.95 18.16 -21.96
N THR A 100 -10.62 19.06 -21.04
CA THR A 100 -9.89 20.28 -21.36
C THR A 100 -8.64 20.36 -20.51
N TRP A 101 -7.47 20.37 -21.15
CA TRP A 101 -6.20 20.46 -20.46
C TRP A 101 -5.84 21.93 -20.16
N SER A 102 -5.17 22.16 -19.03
CA SER A 102 -4.50 23.41 -18.73
C SER A 102 -3.34 23.68 -19.68
N ASP A 103 -2.95 24.94 -19.83
CA ASP A 103 -1.90 25.37 -20.76
C ASP A 103 -0.53 24.69 -20.46
N ASP A 104 -0.27 24.39 -19.19
CA ASP A 104 0.94 23.68 -18.75
C ASP A 104 0.83 22.14 -18.86
N GLY A 105 -0.34 21.61 -19.24
CA GLY A 105 -0.61 20.19 -19.35
C GLY A 105 -0.64 19.43 -18.02
N MET A 106 -0.61 20.13 -16.88
CA MET A 106 -0.51 19.49 -15.57
C MET A 106 -1.87 19.17 -14.93
N GLN A 107 -2.94 19.69 -15.50
CA GLN A 107 -4.30 19.46 -15.01
C GLN A 107 -5.27 19.29 -16.18
N ALA A 108 -6.23 18.38 -16.02
CA ALA A 108 -7.35 18.24 -16.93
C ALA A 108 -8.65 18.57 -16.21
N LEU A 109 -9.53 19.34 -16.83
CA LEU A 109 -10.91 19.50 -16.42
C LEU A 109 -11.77 18.49 -17.17
N VAL A 110 -12.32 17.54 -16.47
CA VAL A 110 -13.27 16.56 -17.00
C VAL A 110 -14.67 17.06 -16.69
N ALA A 111 -15.46 17.30 -17.73
CA ALA A 111 -16.78 17.88 -17.63
C ALA A 111 -17.84 17.07 -18.34
N ARG A 112 -19.04 16.97 -17.72
CA ARG A 112 -20.24 16.49 -18.34
C ARG A 112 -21.46 17.22 -17.79
N ASP A 113 -22.29 17.74 -18.67
CA ASP A 113 -23.44 18.56 -18.32
C ASP A 113 -23.03 19.72 -17.39
N HIS A 114 -23.60 19.77 -16.20
CA HIS A 114 -23.27 20.78 -15.18
C HIS A 114 -22.19 20.34 -14.19
N LYS A 115 -21.72 19.07 -14.27
CA LYS A 115 -20.67 18.53 -13.38
C LYS A 115 -19.29 18.69 -14.00
N LYS A 116 -18.35 19.10 -13.17
CA LYS A 116 -16.97 19.29 -13.54
C LYS A 116 -16.07 18.81 -12.42
N VAL A 117 -15.01 18.12 -12.75
CA VAL A 117 -13.99 17.66 -11.82
C VAL A 117 -12.61 17.92 -12.41
N ALA A 118 -11.72 18.46 -11.60
CA ALA A 118 -10.33 18.62 -11.97
C ALA A 118 -9.56 17.32 -11.67
N VAL A 119 -8.73 16.90 -12.59
CA VAL A 119 -7.78 15.78 -12.42
C VAL A 119 -6.38 16.31 -12.66
N GLN A 120 -5.45 16.05 -11.76
CA GLN A 120 -4.11 16.64 -11.83
C GLN A 120 -3.00 15.59 -11.81
N PHE A 121 -1.88 15.92 -12.46
CA PHE A 121 -0.63 15.22 -12.23
C PHE A 121 -0.14 15.55 -10.82
N ALA A 122 0.07 14.52 -10.02
CA ALA A 122 0.56 14.66 -8.66
C ALA A 122 1.96 14.06 -8.52
N ASN A 123 2.74 14.61 -7.59
CA ASN A 123 4.10 14.13 -7.33
C ASN A 123 4.10 12.72 -6.75
N LYS A 124 5.05 11.90 -7.19
CA LYS A 124 5.28 10.55 -6.69
C LYS A 124 6.25 10.56 -5.51
N HIS A 125 6.00 9.73 -4.50
CA HIS A 125 6.96 9.43 -3.45
C HIS A 125 6.78 8.02 -2.90
N VAL A 126 7.82 7.49 -2.27
CA VAL A 126 7.85 6.13 -1.73
C VAL A 126 8.31 6.17 -0.28
N GLU A 127 7.63 5.42 0.56
CA GLU A 127 7.99 5.20 1.95
C GLU A 127 8.31 3.72 2.19
N VAL A 128 9.47 3.45 2.77
CA VAL A 128 9.90 2.11 3.18
C VAL A 128 10.02 2.09 4.69
N ASP A 129 9.20 1.28 5.33
CA ASP A 129 9.22 1.03 6.77
C ASP A 129 9.94 -0.29 7.06
N LEU A 130 11.19 -0.18 7.50
CA LEU A 130 12.01 -1.35 7.82
C LEU A 130 11.54 -2.05 9.10
N ALA A 131 10.89 -1.34 10.03
CA ALA A 131 10.40 -1.93 11.28
C ALA A 131 9.19 -2.84 11.02
N ASN A 132 8.29 -2.43 10.13
CA ASN A 132 7.09 -3.17 9.79
C ASN A 132 7.23 -3.98 8.50
N GLN A 133 8.41 -3.93 7.84
CA GLN A 133 8.68 -4.59 6.56
C GLN A 133 7.60 -4.27 5.52
N ARG A 134 7.42 -2.96 5.27
CA ARG A 134 6.38 -2.45 4.40
C ARG A 134 6.91 -1.39 3.44
N LEU A 135 6.40 -1.39 2.21
CA LEU A 135 6.62 -0.34 1.23
C LEU A 135 5.26 0.23 0.86
N ARG A 136 5.16 1.56 0.91
CA ARG A 136 4.01 2.32 0.42
C ARG A 136 4.47 3.29 -0.65
N ALA A 137 3.72 3.35 -1.74
CA ALA A 137 3.96 4.30 -2.82
C ALA A 137 2.74 5.21 -2.96
N TYR A 138 3.01 6.49 -3.13
CA TYR A 138 1.99 7.52 -3.20
C TYR A 138 2.14 8.36 -4.46
N GLN A 139 1.01 8.76 -5.03
CA GLN A 139 0.96 9.82 -6.03
C GLN A 139 0.01 10.90 -5.51
N GLY A 140 0.54 12.09 -5.20
CA GLY A 140 -0.13 13.06 -4.38
C GLY A 140 -0.45 12.51 -2.98
N ALA A 141 -1.69 12.63 -2.55
CA ALA A 141 -2.19 12.02 -1.32
C ALA A 141 -2.64 10.56 -1.50
N ARG A 142 -2.70 10.07 -2.74
CA ARG A 142 -3.21 8.74 -3.07
C ARG A 142 -2.20 7.64 -2.79
N LEU A 143 -2.56 6.68 -1.95
CA LEU A 143 -1.83 5.41 -1.78
C LEU A 143 -2.09 4.52 -3.00
N VAL A 144 -1.06 4.35 -3.85
CA VAL A 144 -1.17 3.58 -5.10
C VAL A 144 -0.63 2.16 -4.99
N LEU A 145 0.28 1.92 -4.02
CA LEU A 145 0.79 0.60 -3.70
C LEU A 145 1.03 0.47 -2.20
N ASP A 146 0.54 -0.60 -1.61
CA ASP A 146 0.87 -0.99 -0.24
C ASP A 146 1.27 -2.48 -0.23
N SER A 147 2.54 -2.78 0.01
CA SER A 147 3.08 -4.12 -0.09
C SER A 147 3.98 -4.47 1.09
N HIS A 148 3.94 -5.72 1.52
CA HIS A 148 5.01 -6.22 2.38
C HIS A 148 6.31 -6.35 1.59
N ILE A 149 7.42 -6.26 2.31
CA ILE A 149 8.78 -6.37 1.77
C ILE A 149 9.62 -7.34 2.59
N SER A 150 10.81 -7.63 2.08
CA SER A 150 11.90 -8.22 2.87
C SER A 150 13.18 -7.44 2.62
N SER A 151 13.64 -6.73 3.65
CA SER A 151 14.85 -5.90 3.63
C SER A 151 16.11 -6.70 3.96
N GLY A 152 17.25 -6.00 4.07
CA GLY A 152 18.54 -6.58 4.41
C GLY A 152 18.57 -7.22 5.79
N ARG A 153 19.08 -8.46 5.88
CA ARG A 153 19.27 -9.19 7.13
C ARG A 153 20.38 -8.56 7.99
N GLU A 154 20.52 -9.06 9.20
CA GLU A 154 21.64 -8.68 10.06
C GLU A 154 23.00 -8.89 9.38
N GLY A 155 23.92 -7.95 9.56
CA GLY A 155 25.21 -7.90 8.85
C GLY A 155 25.16 -7.47 7.38
N LYS A 156 23.95 -7.28 6.81
CA LYS A 156 23.70 -6.80 5.45
C LYS A 156 22.48 -5.87 5.44
N LYS A 157 22.44 -4.90 6.37
CA LYS A 157 21.29 -4.03 6.57
C LYS A 157 21.00 -3.14 5.35
N THR A 158 19.73 -2.93 5.07
CA THR A 158 19.30 -1.86 4.17
C THR A 158 19.56 -0.52 4.84
N PRO A 159 20.20 0.45 4.17
CA PRO A 159 20.45 1.78 4.75
C PRO A 159 19.14 2.53 4.94
N SER A 160 19.02 3.28 6.04
CA SER A 160 17.96 4.26 6.25
C SER A 160 18.42 5.63 5.75
N GLY A 161 17.49 6.44 5.26
CA GLY A 161 17.76 7.78 4.74
C GLY A 161 16.76 8.23 3.69
N GLU A 162 17.04 9.39 3.11
CA GLU A 162 16.30 9.96 2.00
C GLU A 162 17.09 9.71 0.71
N PHE A 163 16.48 9.04 -0.24
CA PHE A 163 17.07 8.61 -1.50
C PHE A 163 16.20 9.04 -2.68
N LYS A 164 16.68 8.73 -3.88
CA LYS A 164 15.91 8.89 -5.12
C LYS A 164 15.97 7.60 -5.93
N ALA A 165 14.89 7.27 -6.60
CA ALA A 165 14.84 6.14 -7.54
C ALA A 165 15.80 6.37 -8.73
N GLY A 166 16.52 5.35 -9.15
CA GLY A 166 17.49 5.43 -10.24
C GLY A 166 18.92 5.72 -9.77
N PRO A 167 19.86 5.94 -10.72
CA PRO A 167 19.66 6.02 -12.16
C PRO A 167 19.38 4.67 -12.85
N VAL A 168 19.71 3.53 -12.24
CA VAL A 168 19.52 2.22 -12.85
C VAL A 168 18.07 1.75 -12.63
N LYS A 169 17.33 1.60 -13.73
CA LYS A 169 16.02 0.99 -13.80
C LYS A 169 16.02 -0.08 -14.88
N SER A 170 15.79 -1.34 -14.53
CA SER A 170 15.92 -2.46 -15.47
C SER A 170 14.87 -3.54 -15.21
N PRO A 171 14.16 -4.04 -16.25
CA PRO A 171 13.20 -5.12 -16.08
C PRO A 171 13.87 -6.44 -15.64
N MET A 172 15.16 -6.60 -15.96
CA MET A 172 15.96 -7.76 -15.54
C MET A 172 17.41 -7.37 -15.26
N HIS A 173 17.64 -6.85 -14.06
CA HIS A 173 19.00 -6.62 -13.56
C HIS A 173 19.61 -7.91 -13.05
N ARG A 174 20.95 -8.01 -13.10
CA ARG A 174 21.71 -9.14 -12.53
C ARG A 174 22.78 -8.63 -11.57
N SER A 175 22.76 -9.14 -10.37
CA SER A 175 23.70 -8.72 -9.33
C SER A 175 25.10 -9.27 -9.60
N ARG A 176 26.06 -8.39 -9.90
CA ARG A 176 27.48 -8.78 -10.03
C ARG A 176 28.09 -9.26 -8.71
N LEU A 177 27.55 -8.81 -7.57
CA LEU A 177 28.03 -9.15 -6.22
C LEU A 177 27.57 -10.55 -5.76
N TYR A 178 26.52 -11.12 -6.39
CA TYR A 178 25.90 -12.36 -5.95
C TYR A 178 25.70 -13.32 -7.14
N HIS A 179 26.80 -13.72 -7.78
CA HIS A 179 26.82 -14.75 -8.85
C HIS A 179 25.78 -14.52 -9.95
N ASN A 180 25.64 -13.28 -10.42
CA ASN A 180 24.67 -12.89 -11.44
C ASN A 180 23.21 -13.25 -11.06
N ALA A 181 22.87 -13.27 -9.77
CA ALA A 181 21.51 -13.53 -9.30
C ALA A 181 20.52 -12.60 -10.00
N PRO A 182 19.39 -13.13 -10.52
CA PRO A 182 18.40 -12.33 -11.20
C PRO A 182 17.65 -11.43 -10.23
N MET A 183 17.45 -10.20 -10.62
CA MET A 183 16.73 -9.16 -9.89
C MET A 183 15.71 -8.54 -10.85
N PRO A 184 14.55 -9.20 -11.08
CA PRO A 184 13.54 -8.68 -11.98
C PRO A 184 12.90 -7.38 -11.42
N TRP A 185 12.50 -6.49 -12.33
CA TRP A 185 11.82 -5.23 -12.01
C TRP A 185 12.63 -4.35 -11.05
N SER A 186 13.92 -4.22 -11.31
CA SER A 186 14.87 -3.52 -10.45
C SER A 186 14.85 -2.02 -10.64
N VAL A 187 14.79 -1.32 -9.51
CA VAL A 187 14.96 0.13 -9.38
C VAL A 187 16.04 0.38 -8.33
N GLN A 188 17.15 0.99 -8.75
CA GLN A 188 18.21 1.39 -7.83
C GLN A 188 17.71 2.49 -6.90
N VAL A 189 18.14 2.49 -5.64
CA VAL A 189 17.82 3.56 -4.69
C VAL A 189 19.07 4.12 -4.02
N HIS A 190 20.11 3.30 -3.88
CA HIS A 190 21.39 3.74 -3.30
C HIS A 190 22.49 2.74 -3.66
N GLU A 191 23.59 3.18 -4.27
CA GLU A 191 24.75 2.32 -4.62
C GLU A 191 24.33 0.96 -5.19
N ASN A 192 24.57 -0.13 -4.43
CA ASN A 192 24.19 -1.50 -4.80
C ASN A 192 22.85 -1.95 -4.18
N VAL A 193 22.06 -1.02 -3.63
CA VAL A 193 20.74 -1.30 -3.05
C VAL A 193 19.66 -1.00 -4.06
N PHE A 194 18.84 -2.02 -4.31
CA PHE A 194 17.73 -1.96 -5.26
C PHE A 194 16.42 -2.37 -4.58
N ILE A 195 15.31 -1.80 -5.04
CA ILE A 195 13.98 -2.35 -4.86
C ILE A 195 13.74 -3.26 -6.07
N HIS A 196 13.44 -4.55 -5.84
CA HIS A 196 13.29 -5.51 -6.94
C HIS A 196 12.36 -6.67 -6.60
N GLY A 197 11.88 -7.37 -7.61
CA GLY A 197 11.05 -8.56 -7.46
C GLY A 197 11.81 -9.76 -6.91
N PHE A 198 11.14 -10.55 -6.05
CA PHE A 198 11.67 -11.81 -5.57
C PHE A 198 10.57 -12.85 -5.32
N GLN A 199 10.89 -14.13 -5.51
CA GLN A 199 9.92 -15.25 -5.38
C GLN A 199 9.40 -15.40 -3.94
N LYS A 200 10.34 -15.40 -2.96
CA LYS A 200 10.02 -15.56 -1.53
C LYS A 200 10.32 -14.28 -0.78
N VAL A 201 9.29 -13.58 -0.36
CA VAL A 201 9.39 -12.32 0.38
C VAL A 201 8.78 -12.52 1.77
N PRO A 202 9.55 -13.02 2.76
CA PRO A 202 9.09 -13.13 4.13
C PRO A 202 8.91 -11.72 4.72
N ARG A 203 8.02 -11.61 5.70
CA ARG A 203 7.77 -10.32 6.40
C ARG A 203 8.82 -10.05 7.50
N HIS A 204 10.07 -10.35 7.19
CA HIS A 204 11.23 -10.07 8.03
C HIS A 204 12.46 -9.88 7.14
N PRO A 205 13.54 -9.25 7.63
CA PRO A 205 14.78 -9.07 6.88
C PRO A 205 15.43 -10.41 6.48
N ALA A 206 15.64 -10.62 5.19
CA ALA A 206 16.26 -11.84 4.67
C ALA A 206 17.14 -11.60 3.43
N SER A 207 17.23 -10.36 2.94
CA SER A 207 18.05 -10.01 1.78
C SER A 207 19.51 -9.74 2.14
N HIS A 208 20.31 -9.39 1.14
CA HIS A 208 21.70 -8.95 1.30
C HIS A 208 21.86 -7.41 1.23
N GLY A 209 20.78 -6.67 1.54
CA GLY A 209 20.73 -5.22 1.54
C GLY A 209 19.63 -4.62 0.66
N CYS A 210 19.26 -5.30 -0.41
CA CYS A 210 18.15 -4.88 -1.28
C CYS A 210 16.78 -5.01 -0.59
N ILE A 211 15.79 -4.33 -1.14
CA ILE A 211 14.39 -4.38 -0.73
C ILE A 211 13.65 -5.28 -1.73
N ARG A 212 13.14 -6.41 -1.26
CA ARG A 212 12.42 -7.38 -2.07
C ARG A 212 10.93 -7.11 -2.05
N LEU A 213 10.31 -7.07 -3.24
CA LEU A 213 8.86 -7.02 -3.44
C LEU A 213 8.36 -8.37 -4.01
N PRO A 214 7.12 -8.78 -3.69
CA PRO A 214 6.54 -10.00 -4.24
C PRO A 214 6.39 -9.97 -5.76
N LEU A 215 6.63 -11.12 -6.39
CA LEU A 215 6.27 -11.40 -7.79
C LEU A 215 4.90 -12.08 -7.90
N ALA A 216 4.41 -12.65 -6.81
CA ALA A 216 3.13 -13.34 -6.76
C ALA A 216 1.95 -12.37 -6.59
N GLY A 217 0.72 -12.86 -6.85
CA GLY A 217 -0.51 -12.08 -6.78
C GLY A 217 -0.57 -11.01 -7.88
N ALA A 218 -0.89 -9.78 -7.52
CA ALA A 218 -0.91 -8.64 -8.45
C ALA A 218 0.48 -8.19 -8.90
N ASN A 219 1.53 -8.96 -8.63
CA ASN A 219 2.92 -8.66 -8.93
C ASN A 219 3.35 -7.23 -8.52
N PRO A 220 3.36 -6.91 -7.22
CA PRO A 220 3.72 -5.59 -6.72
C PRO A 220 5.06 -5.07 -7.26
N ALA A 221 6.02 -5.97 -7.52
CA ALA A 221 7.33 -5.59 -8.05
C ALA A 221 7.24 -5.03 -9.47
N LYS A 222 6.46 -5.69 -10.36
CA LYS A 222 6.24 -5.19 -11.71
C LYS A 222 5.44 -3.90 -11.69
N TRP A 223 4.36 -3.87 -10.91
CA TRP A 223 3.53 -2.68 -10.78
C TRP A 223 4.34 -1.46 -10.31
N PHE A 224 5.16 -1.63 -9.27
CA PHE A 224 6.06 -0.60 -8.76
C PHE A 224 7.07 -0.12 -9.84
N TYR A 225 7.67 -1.06 -10.55
CA TYR A 225 8.60 -0.77 -11.64
C TYR A 225 7.94 0.04 -12.76
N ASP A 226 6.74 -0.34 -13.18
CA ASP A 226 6.02 0.36 -14.25
C ASP A 226 5.58 1.77 -13.83
N TRP A 227 5.27 1.95 -12.54
CA TRP A 227 4.78 3.22 -12.01
C TRP A 227 5.89 4.24 -11.70
N ILE A 228 7.01 3.83 -11.08
CA ILE A 228 8.00 4.74 -10.52
C ILE A 228 8.86 5.41 -11.59
N ASP A 229 9.07 6.73 -11.48
CA ASP A 229 9.98 7.48 -12.34
C ASP A 229 11.39 7.54 -11.73
N VAL A 230 12.41 7.65 -12.59
CA VAL A 230 13.76 8.01 -12.16
C VAL A 230 13.72 9.40 -11.52
N GLY A 231 14.31 9.52 -10.32
CA GLY A 231 14.28 10.76 -9.54
C GLY A 231 13.18 10.82 -8.49
N THR A 232 12.19 9.90 -8.50
CA THR A 232 11.15 9.83 -7.46
C THR A 232 11.78 9.73 -6.07
N PRO A 233 11.37 10.57 -5.08
CA PRO A 233 11.85 10.49 -3.71
C PRO A 233 11.51 9.14 -3.05
N VAL A 234 12.47 8.56 -2.33
CA VAL A 234 12.34 7.31 -1.59
C VAL A 234 12.85 7.51 -0.17
N SER A 235 11.95 7.50 0.79
CA SER A 235 12.28 7.58 2.22
C SER A 235 12.35 6.18 2.81
N ILE A 236 13.51 5.82 3.38
CA ILE A 236 13.70 4.52 4.05
C ILE A 236 13.92 4.78 5.54
N ARG A 237 12.98 4.32 6.37
CA ARG A 237 12.97 4.62 7.81
C ARG A 237 12.81 3.38 8.67
N GLY A 238 13.15 3.56 9.95
CA GLY A 238 13.06 2.53 10.96
C GLY A 238 14.23 1.54 10.93
N HIS A 239 14.13 0.55 11.77
CA HIS A 239 15.03 -0.59 11.84
C HIS A 239 14.22 -1.81 12.30
N TRP A 240 14.60 -2.96 11.84
CA TRP A 240 13.98 -4.19 12.30
C TRP A 240 14.25 -4.37 13.78
N PRO A 241 13.24 -4.62 14.61
CA PRO A 241 13.43 -4.93 16.02
C PRO A 241 14.35 -6.15 16.13
N ALA A 242 15.28 -6.10 17.09
CA ALA A 242 16.06 -7.28 17.44
C ALA A 242 15.10 -8.47 17.63
N PRO A 243 15.46 -9.67 17.17
CA PRO A 243 14.62 -10.83 17.42
C PRO A 243 14.30 -10.86 18.92
N THR A 244 13.03 -10.86 19.26
CA THR A 244 12.61 -11.10 20.65
C THR A 244 13.36 -12.33 21.10
N PRO A 245 14.09 -12.30 22.23
CA PRO A 245 14.77 -13.48 22.74
C PRO A 245 13.76 -14.61 22.69
N ARG A 246 14.10 -15.72 22.00
CA ARG A 246 13.27 -16.90 22.00
C ARG A 246 13.07 -17.22 23.46
N VAL A 247 11.89 -16.97 24.01
CA VAL A 247 11.52 -17.48 25.32
C VAL A 247 11.66 -18.99 25.16
N GLU A 248 12.82 -19.51 25.58
CA GLU A 248 12.96 -20.96 25.71
C GLU A 248 11.81 -21.37 26.60
N LYS A 249 10.84 -22.07 26.03
CA LYS A 249 9.82 -22.72 26.84
C LYS A 249 10.61 -23.45 27.90
N PRO A 250 10.41 -23.16 29.22
CA PRO A 250 11.15 -23.88 30.24
C PRO A 250 11.00 -25.33 29.88
N ALA A 251 12.14 -26.01 29.75
CA ALA A 251 12.14 -27.45 29.45
C ALA A 251 11.17 -28.05 30.46
N LEU A 252 10.01 -28.48 30.00
CA LEU A 252 9.01 -29.10 30.86
C LEU A 252 9.79 -30.11 31.66
N ALA A 253 9.78 -29.93 33.00
CA ALA A 253 10.55 -30.74 33.94
C ALA A 253 10.05 -32.19 33.91
N GLY A 254 10.16 -32.84 32.74
CA GLY A 254 9.94 -34.29 32.58
C GLY A 254 10.87 -35.13 33.43
N SER A 255 12.01 -34.55 33.84
CA SER A 255 12.98 -35.19 34.71
C SER A 255 12.52 -35.26 36.19
N PHE A 256 11.69 -34.34 36.65
CA PHE A 256 11.23 -34.37 38.07
C PHE A 256 10.09 -35.37 38.28
N ILE A 257 9.15 -35.47 37.36
CA ILE A 257 8.03 -36.43 37.45
C ILE A 257 8.56 -37.86 37.31
N GLN A 258 9.55 -38.11 36.46
CA GLN A 258 10.13 -39.43 36.27
C GLN A 258 10.95 -39.92 37.48
N LYS A 259 11.56 -38.99 38.24
CA LYS A 259 12.31 -39.30 39.46
C LYS A 259 11.41 -39.59 40.69
N ILE A 260 10.16 -39.12 40.68
CA ILE A 260 9.20 -39.33 41.77
C ILE A 260 8.31 -40.54 41.51
N ILE A 261 7.91 -40.80 40.27
CA ILE A 261 6.99 -41.90 39.93
C ILE A 261 7.67 -43.29 40.04
N ILE A 262 8.95 -43.41 39.65
CA ILE A 262 9.65 -44.68 39.69
C ILE A 262 9.81 -45.25 41.11
N PRO A 263 10.25 -44.50 42.15
CA PRO A 263 10.36 -45.04 43.50
C PRO A 263 9.00 -45.36 44.11
N ILE A 264 7.92 -44.66 43.79
CA ILE A 264 6.58 -44.94 44.30
C ILE A 264 6.02 -46.25 43.70
N ALA A 265 6.20 -46.47 42.42
CA ALA A 265 5.79 -47.70 41.72
C ALA A 265 6.52 -48.95 42.25
N THR A 266 7.81 -48.86 42.54
CA THR A 266 8.60 -49.94 43.11
C THR A 266 8.21 -50.25 44.55
N THR A 267 7.90 -49.22 45.34
CA THR A 267 7.43 -49.38 46.75
C THR A 267 6.06 -50.08 46.80
N ILE A 268 5.13 -49.70 45.93
CA ILE A 268 3.79 -50.32 45.84
C ILE A 268 3.92 -51.79 45.41
N ALA A 269 4.78 -52.09 44.46
CA ALA A 269 5.01 -53.45 43.98
C ALA A 269 5.61 -54.35 45.09
N CYS A 270 6.56 -53.85 45.89
CA CYS A 270 7.12 -54.57 47.03
C CYS A 270 6.07 -54.82 48.11
N VAL A 271 5.22 -53.86 48.45
CA VAL A 271 4.16 -54.05 49.42
C VAL A 271 3.14 -55.10 48.94
N MET A 272 2.76 -55.06 47.69
CA MET A 272 1.86 -56.06 47.09
C MET A 272 2.43 -57.50 47.14
N ILE A 273 3.71 -57.66 46.86
CA ILE A 273 4.38 -58.96 46.93
C ILE A 273 4.43 -59.45 48.35
N ILE A 274 4.72 -58.60 49.34
CA ILE A 274 4.75 -58.98 50.73
C ILE A 274 3.34 -59.41 51.19
N LEU A 275 2.28 -58.71 50.87
CA LEU A 275 0.90 -59.05 51.16
C LEU A 275 0.46 -60.37 50.50
N LEU A 276 0.89 -60.63 49.26
CA LEU A 276 0.61 -61.91 48.60
C LEU A 276 1.34 -63.12 49.24
N VAL A 277 2.57 -62.96 49.67
CA VAL A 277 3.32 -63.96 50.41
C VAL A 277 2.72 -64.25 51.80
N TRP A 278 2.28 -63.21 52.50
CA TRP A 278 1.65 -63.32 53.79
C TRP A 278 0.28 -64.06 53.72
N ARG A 279 -0.51 -63.76 52.70
CA ARG A 279 -1.79 -64.40 52.41
C ARG A 279 -1.67 -65.89 52.06
N ARG A 280 -0.52 -66.29 51.47
CA ARG A 280 -0.24 -67.71 51.20
C ARG A 280 0.22 -68.49 52.41
N ARG A 281 0.85 -67.87 53.40
CA ARG A 281 1.27 -68.53 54.68
C ARG A 281 0.20 -68.71 55.75
N GLY A 282 -0.94 -68.01 55.61
CA GLY A 282 -2.06 -68.10 56.50
C GLY A 282 -3.12 -69.12 56.12
N LYS A 283 -2.81 -70.06 55.21
CA LYS A 283 -3.67 -71.18 54.85
C LYS A 283 -2.90 -72.53 55.03
N VAL A 284 -2.51 -72.82 56.30
CA VAL A 284 -2.16 -74.13 56.78
C VAL A 284 -2.85 -74.33 58.10
#